data_1400f4267711e03bea0e4f7e3d2e9ce2
#
_entry.id   1400f4267711e03bea0e4f7e3d2e9ce2
#
_cell.length_a   1.000
_cell.length_b   1.000
_cell.length_c   1.000
_cell.angle_alpha   90.00
_cell.angle_beta   90.00
_cell.angle_gamma   90.00
#
_symmetry.space_group_name_H-M   'P 1'
#
loop_
_entity.id
_entity.type
_entity.pdbx_description
1 polymer ?
#
loop_
_entity_poly.entity_id
_entity_poly.type
_entity_poly.pdbx_seq_one_letter_code
_entity_poly.pdbx_strand_id
1 'polypeptide(L)'
;MIPMYVFTILFVALPILYLFLLSFLQRAQVWGVDFTFTLDNYKRILEPLYLDTFWQSLKLAFTATFFVALIGYPYGYFMAKMNAVWKRRMLLLIMIPFWTSALIRLYGWIIVFRSNGVLDKILMGLHLTKQPLKLLYTYPAVVVGMVYSLLPFMILAVYSSAEKLDASLVEASRDLGASAWKAFWTCLLYTSP
;
A
#
# COMPACT_ATOMS: atom_id res chain seq x y z
N MET A 1 32.98 4.68 -6.44
CA MET A 1 31.92 5.70 -6.34
C MET A 1 31.56 6.35 -7.69
N ILE A 2 32.50 6.69 -8.55
CA ILE A 2 32.28 7.32 -9.87
C ILE A 2 31.26 6.55 -10.73
N PRO A 3 31.35 5.22 -10.93
CA PRO A 3 30.35 4.48 -11.76
C PRO A 3 28.93 4.57 -11.26
N MET A 4 28.75 4.62 -9.94
CA MET A 4 27.44 4.72 -9.32
C MET A 4 26.79 6.10 -9.57
N TYR A 5 27.58 7.18 -9.48
CA TYR A 5 27.09 8.54 -9.81
C TYR A 5 26.75 8.66 -11.29
N VAL A 6 27.59 8.12 -12.18
CA VAL A 6 27.31 8.11 -13.62
C VAL A 6 26.02 7.35 -13.93
N PHE A 7 25.82 6.18 -13.34
CA PHE A 7 24.60 5.42 -13.49
C PHE A 7 23.37 6.21 -13.01
N THR A 8 23.44 6.81 -11.83
CA THR A 8 22.32 7.59 -11.27
C THR A 8 22.00 8.81 -12.13
N ILE A 9 23.00 9.52 -12.63
CA ILE A 9 22.79 10.68 -13.50
C ILE A 9 22.15 10.26 -14.82
N LEU A 10 22.68 9.23 -15.50
CA LEU A 10 22.20 8.82 -16.81
C LEU A 10 20.82 8.16 -16.75
N PHE A 11 20.57 7.30 -15.77
CA PHE A 11 19.34 6.48 -15.75
C PHE A 11 18.25 7.02 -14.83
N VAL A 12 18.55 7.94 -13.94
CA VAL A 12 17.57 8.53 -13.04
C VAL A 12 17.42 10.03 -13.29
N ALA A 13 18.50 10.80 -13.15
CA ALA A 13 18.42 12.26 -13.22
C ALA A 13 18.05 12.76 -14.62
N LEU A 14 18.67 12.21 -15.66
CA LEU A 14 18.47 12.67 -17.05
C LEU A 14 17.03 12.39 -17.53
N PRO A 15 16.40 11.20 -17.36
CA PRO A 15 15.00 11.00 -17.70
C PRO A 15 14.04 11.90 -16.92
N ILE A 16 14.29 12.13 -15.64
CA ILE A 16 13.45 13.04 -14.83
C ILE A 16 13.55 14.46 -15.35
N LEU A 17 14.76 14.94 -15.63
CA LEU A 17 14.99 16.26 -16.22
C LEU A 17 14.30 16.39 -17.58
N TYR A 18 14.39 15.35 -18.41
CA TYR A 18 13.72 15.30 -19.70
C TYR A 18 12.19 15.42 -19.56
N LEU A 19 11.58 14.65 -18.65
CA LEU A 19 10.14 14.75 -18.35
C LEU A 19 9.76 16.12 -17.81
N PHE A 20 10.60 16.72 -16.97
CA PHE A 20 10.39 18.06 -16.45
C PHE A 20 10.40 19.09 -17.58
N LEU A 21 11.34 19.01 -18.50
CA LEU A 21 11.37 19.90 -19.68
C LEU A 21 10.16 19.68 -20.59
N LEU A 22 9.75 18.43 -20.82
CA LEU A 22 8.56 18.13 -21.59
C LEU A 22 7.27 18.70 -20.98
N SER A 23 7.21 18.87 -19.66
CA SER A 23 6.03 19.41 -18.98
C SER A 23 5.70 20.86 -19.37
N PHE A 24 6.71 21.59 -19.86
CA PHE A 24 6.57 22.97 -20.37
C PHE A 24 6.33 23.08 -21.87
N LEU A 25 6.25 21.94 -22.56
CA LEU A 25 6.06 21.93 -24.01
C LEU A 25 4.62 21.54 -24.36
N GLN A 26 4.13 22.05 -25.49
CA GLN A 26 2.80 21.76 -25.97
C GLN A 26 2.73 20.37 -26.62
N ARG A 27 1.63 19.65 -26.39
CA ARG A 27 1.38 18.36 -27.04
C ARG A 27 1.07 18.60 -28.51
N ALA A 28 1.79 17.91 -29.40
CA ALA A 28 1.49 17.93 -30.84
C ALA A 28 0.13 17.30 -31.13
N GLN A 29 -0.53 17.73 -32.21
CA GLN A 29 -1.89 17.30 -32.54
C GLN A 29 -1.97 15.81 -32.94
N VAL A 30 -0.90 15.24 -33.49
CA VAL A 30 -0.92 13.83 -33.96
C VAL A 30 -0.07 12.94 -33.05
N TRP A 31 1.25 13.15 -33.06
CA TRP A 31 2.21 12.39 -32.21
C TRP A 31 3.43 13.27 -31.90
N GLY A 32 3.86 13.27 -30.66
CA GLY A 32 5.06 14.00 -30.24
C GLY A 32 4.77 15.25 -29.44
N VAL A 33 5.74 16.17 -29.44
CA VAL A 33 5.72 17.41 -28.66
C VAL A 33 6.13 18.57 -29.59
N ASP A 34 5.37 19.64 -29.60
CA ASP A 34 5.74 20.89 -30.25
C ASP A 34 6.65 21.69 -29.30
N PHE A 35 7.76 22.22 -29.85
CA PHE A 35 8.74 22.98 -29.07
C PHE A 35 8.25 24.41 -28.74
N THR A 36 6.97 24.56 -28.49
CA THR A 36 6.37 25.81 -28.01
C THR A 36 6.22 25.76 -26.50
N PHE A 37 6.80 26.75 -25.81
CA PHE A 37 6.67 26.85 -24.36
C PHE A 37 5.22 27.17 -23.97
N THR A 38 4.66 26.38 -23.06
CA THR A 38 3.31 26.57 -22.54
C THR A 38 3.18 26.17 -21.08
N LEU A 39 2.30 26.84 -20.37
CA LEU A 39 1.87 26.47 -19.00
C LEU A 39 0.49 25.81 -18.99
N ASP A 40 -0.08 25.52 -20.15
CA ASP A 40 -1.44 24.98 -20.23
C ASP A 40 -1.54 23.59 -19.60
N ASN A 41 -0.47 22.78 -19.63
CA ASN A 41 -0.41 21.50 -18.94
C ASN A 41 -0.67 21.67 -17.44
N TYR A 42 -0.14 22.73 -16.83
CA TYR A 42 -0.33 23.02 -15.40
C TYR A 42 -1.73 23.59 -15.12
N LYS A 43 -2.29 24.40 -16.02
CA LYS A 43 -3.67 24.87 -15.90
C LYS A 43 -4.67 23.72 -15.98
N ARG A 44 -4.42 22.73 -16.87
CA ARG A 44 -5.27 21.55 -17.03
C ARG A 44 -5.34 20.70 -15.77
N ILE A 45 -4.30 20.67 -14.94
CA ILE A 45 -4.33 19.96 -13.64
C ILE A 45 -5.41 20.55 -12.72
N LEU A 46 -5.72 21.84 -12.87
CA LEU A 46 -6.74 22.52 -12.08
C LEU A 46 -8.15 22.35 -12.64
N GLU A 47 -8.31 21.69 -13.79
CA GLU A 47 -9.64 21.35 -14.31
C GLU A 47 -10.40 20.43 -13.34
N PRO A 48 -11.73 20.60 -13.20
CA PRO A 48 -12.54 19.86 -12.25
C PRO A 48 -12.39 18.33 -12.36
N LEU A 49 -12.22 17.82 -13.57
CA LEU A 49 -12.03 16.39 -13.84
C LEU A 49 -10.77 15.82 -13.16
N TYR A 50 -9.64 16.53 -13.26
CA TYR A 50 -8.38 16.10 -12.65
C TYR A 50 -8.41 16.26 -11.13
N LEU A 51 -8.99 17.35 -10.64
CA LEU A 51 -9.14 17.58 -9.20
C LEU A 51 -10.06 16.54 -8.55
N ASP A 52 -11.17 16.18 -9.19
CA ASP A 52 -12.07 15.14 -8.69
C ASP A 52 -11.37 13.76 -8.66
N THR A 53 -10.69 13.42 -9.76
CA THR A 53 -9.90 12.18 -9.84
C THR A 53 -8.80 12.13 -8.77
N PHE A 54 -8.10 13.23 -8.56
CA PHE A 54 -7.08 13.35 -7.51
C PHE A 54 -7.69 13.14 -6.12
N TRP A 55 -8.83 13.79 -5.86
CA TRP A 55 -9.52 13.67 -4.58
C TRP A 55 -10.05 12.25 -4.30
N GLN A 56 -10.59 11.60 -5.33
CA GLN A 56 -11.01 10.20 -5.25
C GLN A 56 -9.82 9.26 -4.98
N SER A 57 -8.70 9.49 -5.67
CA SER A 57 -7.46 8.73 -5.45
C SER A 57 -6.92 8.93 -4.04
N LEU A 58 -6.95 10.16 -3.52
CA LEU A 58 -6.51 10.47 -2.16
C LEU A 58 -7.38 9.78 -1.11
N LYS A 59 -8.71 9.81 -1.28
CA LYS A 59 -9.64 9.08 -0.42
C LYS A 59 -9.36 7.58 -0.43
N LEU A 60 -9.15 7.02 -1.61
CA LEU A 60 -8.86 5.60 -1.77
C LEU A 60 -7.54 5.22 -1.08
N ALA A 61 -6.48 5.99 -1.30
CA ALA A 61 -5.18 5.78 -0.68
C ALA A 61 -5.27 5.86 0.85
N PHE A 62 -5.96 6.87 1.37
CA PHE A 62 -6.14 7.04 2.82
C PHE A 62 -6.92 5.89 3.44
N THR A 63 -8.02 5.48 2.80
CA THR A 63 -8.85 4.35 3.25
C THR A 63 -8.06 3.05 3.24
N ALA A 64 -7.34 2.76 2.15
CA ALA A 64 -6.52 1.56 2.05
C ALA A 64 -5.40 1.56 3.10
N THR A 65 -4.69 2.67 3.28
CA THR A 65 -3.63 2.82 4.29
C THR A 65 -4.16 2.62 5.70
N PHE A 66 -5.34 3.18 6.00
CA PHE A 66 -5.98 3.00 7.31
C PHE A 66 -6.24 1.52 7.61
N PHE A 67 -6.83 0.76 6.68
CA PHE A 67 -7.09 -0.67 6.87
C PHE A 67 -5.79 -1.50 6.89
N VAL A 68 -4.81 -1.15 6.06
CA VAL A 68 -3.50 -1.80 6.07
C VAL A 68 -2.80 -1.59 7.42
N ALA A 69 -2.85 -0.38 7.98
CA ALA A 69 -2.28 -0.09 9.28
C ALA A 69 -3.06 -0.81 10.40
N LEU A 70 -4.39 -0.76 10.35
CA LEU A 70 -5.26 -1.38 11.36
C LEU A 70 -5.05 -2.90 11.47
N ILE A 71 -4.84 -3.58 10.34
CA ILE A 71 -4.65 -5.04 10.30
C ILE A 71 -3.15 -5.39 10.41
N GLY A 72 -2.32 -4.72 9.63
CA GLY A 72 -0.90 -5.05 9.48
C GLY A 72 -0.08 -4.76 10.73
N TYR A 73 -0.40 -3.67 11.44
CA TYR A 73 0.34 -3.29 12.63
C TYR A 73 0.19 -4.32 13.77
N PRO A 74 -1.04 -4.68 14.22
CA PRO A 74 -1.20 -5.71 15.25
C PRO A 74 -0.59 -7.05 14.82
N TYR A 75 -0.80 -7.44 13.56
CA TYR A 75 -0.28 -8.71 13.05
C TYR A 75 1.26 -8.75 13.10
N GLY A 76 1.95 -7.73 12.59
CA GLY A 76 3.42 -7.63 12.60
C GLY A 76 3.98 -7.61 14.02
N TYR A 77 3.33 -6.87 14.93
CA TYR A 77 3.72 -6.79 16.33
C TYR A 77 3.57 -8.14 17.06
N PHE A 78 2.43 -8.82 16.89
CA PHE A 78 2.23 -10.15 17.49
C PHE A 78 3.21 -11.17 16.90
N MET A 79 3.47 -11.09 15.60
CA MET A 79 4.43 -11.99 14.94
C MET A 79 5.85 -11.82 15.52
N ALA A 80 6.27 -10.60 15.85
CA ALA A 80 7.57 -10.34 16.48
C ALA A 80 7.71 -11.00 17.86
N LYS A 81 6.59 -11.19 18.58
CA LYS A 81 6.56 -11.83 19.92
C LYS A 81 6.39 -13.35 19.88
N MET A 82 6.15 -13.94 18.71
CA MET A 82 6.00 -15.38 18.58
C MET A 82 7.35 -16.11 18.79
N ASN A 83 7.28 -17.40 19.09
CA ASN A 83 8.47 -18.25 19.13
C ASN A 83 9.07 -18.42 17.72
N ALA A 84 10.35 -18.77 17.64
CA ALA A 84 11.12 -18.84 16.40
C ALA A 84 10.48 -19.73 15.33
N VAL A 85 9.84 -20.84 15.70
CA VAL A 85 9.21 -21.76 14.76
C VAL A 85 7.98 -21.15 14.10
N TRP A 86 7.09 -20.55 14.89
CA TRP A 86 5.89 -19.89 14.37
C TRP A 86 6.23 -18.63 13.58
N LYS A 87 7.20 -17.84 14.05
CA LYS A 87 7.72 -16.68 13.34
C LYS A 87 8.17 -17.02 11.92
N ARG A 88 9.00 -18.07 11.79
CA ARG A 88 9.46 -18.55 10.48
C ARG A 88 8.32 -19.04 9.59
N ARG A 89 7.34 -19.75 10.12
CA ARG A 89 6.15 -20.20 9.36
C ARG A 89 5.32 -19.03 8.86
N MET A 90 5.08 -18.04 9.71
CA MET A 90 4.30 -16.84 9.32
C MET A 90 5.02 -16.01 8.26
N LEU A 91 6.34 -15.84 8.37
CA LEU A 91 7.15 -15.19 7.32
C LEU A 91 7.02 -15.90 5.98
N LEU A 92 7.14 -17.23 5.97
CA LEU A 92 6.97 -18.02 4.75
C LEU A 92 5.57 -17.85 4.16
N LEU A 93 4.52 -17.92 4.97
CA LEU A 93 3.13 -17.73 4.51
C LEU A 93 2.89 -16.35 3.90
N ILE A 94 3.51 -15.30 4.46
CA ILE A 94 3.42 -13.94 3.91
C ILE A 94 4.20 -13.84 2.60
N MET A 95 5.33 -14.52 2.47
CA MET A 95 6.19 -14.45 1.28
C MET A 95 5.69 -15.30 0.11
N ILE A 96 5.01 -16.43 0.36
CA ILE A 96 4.50 -17.33 -0.71
C ILE A 96 3.70 -16.57 -1.79
N PRO A 97 2.77 -15.68 -1.45
CA PRO A 97 2.03 -14.93 -2.48
C PRO A 97 2.91 -14.06 -3.38
N PHE A 98 4.10 -13.65 -2.93
CA PHE A 98 5.00 -12.83 -3.76
C PHE A 98 5.65 -13.61 -4.90
N TRP A 99 5.76 -14.92 -4.78
CA TRP A 99 6.32 -15.77 -5.85
C TRP A 99 5.34 -15.96 -7.01
N THR A 100 4.07 -15.62 -6.80
CA THR A 100 3.07 -15.62 -7.87
C THR A 100 2.99 -14.24 -8.52
N SER A 101 2.72 -14.22 -9.82
CA SER A 101 2.53 -12.96 -10.56
C SER A 101 1.42 -12.11 -9.92
N ALA A 102 1.66 -10.81 -9.81
CA ALA A 102 0.66 -9.85 -9.32
C ALA A 102 -0.63 -9.89 -10.16
N LEU A 103 -0.52 -10.09 -11.47
CA LEU A 103 -1.67 -10.21 -12.37
C LEU A 103 -2.53 -11.43 -12.01
N ILE A 104 -1.93 -12.59 -11.79
CA ILE A 104 -2.66 -13.81 -11.42
C ILE A 104 -3.41 -13.60 -10.09
N ARG A 105 -2.80 -12.96 -9.12
CA ARG A 105 -3.42 -12.63 -7.83
C ARG A 105 -4.61 -11.69 -7.99
N LEU A 106 -4.47 -10.65 -8.82
CA LEU A 106 -5.57 -9.72 -9.11
C LEU A 106 -6.71 -10.40 -9.87
N TYR A 107 -6.40 -11.28 -10.82
CA TYR A 107 -7.43 -12.10 -11.48
C TYR A 107 -8.20 -12.99 -10.49
N GLY A 108 -7.52 -13.52 -9.49
CA GLY A 108 -8.18 -14.25 -8.40
C GLY A 108 -9.26 -13.41 -7.70
N TRP A 109 -8.96 -12.14 -7.39
CA TRP A 109 -9.93 -11.21 -6.81
C TRP A 109 -11.08 -10.87 -7.76
N ILE A 110 -10.82 -10.72 -9.06
CA ILE A 110 -11.87 -10.53 -10.07
C ILE A 110 -12.86 -11.69 -10.07
N ILE A 111 -12.36 -12.94 -10.01
CA ILE A 111 -13.20 -14.14 -9.96
C ILE A 111 -14.02 -14.18 -8.66
N VAL A 112 -13.43 -13.79 -7.54
CA VAL A 112 -14.10 -13.75 -6.22
C VAL A 112 -15.24 -12.72 -6.20
N PHE A 113 -15.00 -11.51 -6.74
CA PHE A 113 -15.96 -10.40 -6.69
C PHE A 113 -16.93 -10.33 -7.87
N ARG A 114 -16.73 -11.18 -8.88
CA ARG A 114 -17.64 -11.25 -10.04
C ARG A 114 -19.05 -11.64 -9.58
N SER A 115 -20.09 -11.08 -10.22
CA SER A 115 -21.48 -11.51 -10.05
C SER A 115 -21.61 -13.02 -10.29
N ASN A 116 -22.29 -13.71 -9.41
CA ASN A 116 -22.32 -15.18 -9.33
C ASN A 116 -20.93 -15.83 -9.09
N GLY A 117 -19.96 -15.06 -8.61
CA GLY A 117 -18.65 -15.54 -8.22
C GLY A 117 -18.67 -16.33 -6.90
N VAL A 118 -17.46 -16.62 -6.40
CA VAL A 118 -17.27 -17.42 -5.19
C VAL A 118 -17.94 -16.74 -3.98
N LEU A 119 -17.74 -15.42 -3.83
CA LEU A 119 -18.30 -14.65 -2.72
C LEU A 119 -19.83 -14.65 -2.73
N ASP A 120 -20.43 -14.42 -3.90
CA ASP A 120 -21.88 -14.43 -4.04
C ASP A 120 -22.48 -15.79 -3.67
N LYS A 121 -21.86 -16.89 -4.15
CA LYS A 121 -22.32 -18.24 -3.83
C LYS A 121 -22.29 -18.53 -2.33
N ILE A 122 -21.23 -18.06 -1.64
CA ILE A 122 -21.11 -18.22 -0.19
C ILE A 122 -22.18 -17.39 0.53
N LEU A 123 -22.35 -16.11 0.16
CA LEU A 123 -23.32 -15.22 0.81
C LEU A 123 -24.76 -15.65 0.58
N MET A 124 -25.08 -16.14 -0.62
CA MET A 124 -26.41 -16.69 -0.94
C MET A 124 -26.63 -18.03 -0.22
N GLY A 125 -25.62 -18.89 -0.14
CA GLY A 125 -25.69 -20.15 0.61
C GLY A 125 -25.90 -19.95 2.11
N LEU A 126 -25.35 -18.87 2.68
CA LEU A 126 -25.57 -18.46 4.07
C LEU A 126 -26.87 -17.65 4.28
N HIS A 127 -27.70 -17.51 3.26
CA HIS A 127 -28.94 -16.72 3.27
C HIS A 127 -28.74 -15.23 3.68
N LEU A 128 -27.52 -14.69 3.56
CA LEU A 128 -27.21 -13.31 3.86
C LEU A 128 -27.66 -12.35 2.75
N THR A 129 -27.70 -12.83 1.52
CA THR A 129 -28.19 -12.05 0.37
C THR A 129 -29.16 -12.87 -0.48
N LYS A 130 -30.22 -12.19 -0.99
CA LYS A 130 -31.22 -12.80 -1.87
C LYS A 130 -30.86 -12.68 -3.36
N GLN A 131 -29.92 -11.81 -3.69
CA GLN A 131 -29.53 -11.52 -5.08
C GLN A 131 -27.98 -11.40 -5.16
N PRO A 132 -27.40 -11.71 -6.33
CA PRO A 132 -25.96 -11.54 -6.55
C PRO A 132 -25.53 -10.09 -6.35
N LEU A 133 -24.46 -9.88 -5.61
CA LEU A 133 -23.88 -8.57 -5.37
C LEU A 133 -23.00 -8.18 -6.58
N LYS A 134 -23.21 -6.99 -7.12
CA LYS A 134 -22.36 -6.42 -8.17
C LYS A 134 -21.18 -5.71 -7.52
N LEU A 135 -20.26 -6.48 -6.89
CA LEU A 135 -19.11 -5.92 -6.16
C LEU A 135 -17.95 -5.55 -7.06
N LEU A 136 -17.81 -6.20 -8.20
CA LEU A 136 -16.72 -5.93 -9.13
C LEU A 136 -16.75 -4.46 -9.59
N TYR A 137 -15.58 -3.82 -9.62
CA TYR A 137 -15.39 -2.39 -9.93
C TYR A 137 -16.04 -1.39 -8.96
N THR A 138 -16.45 -1.85 -7.77
CA THR A 138 -16.92 -0.94 -6.72
C THR A 138 -15.76 -0.46 -5.85
N TYR A 139 -15.94 0.68 -5.19
CA TYR A 139 -14.97 1.24 -4.25
C TYR A 139 -14.50 0.23 -3.17
N PRO A 140 -15.40 -0.52 -2.48
CA PRO A 140 -14.97 -1.52 -1.50
C PRO A 140 -14.10 -2.64 -2.10
N ALA A 141 -14.42 -3.12 -3.30
CA ALA A 141 -13.64 -4.16 -3.94
C ALA A 141 -12.21 -3.69 -4.27
N VAL A 142 -12.07 -2.44 -4.72
CA VAL A 142 -10.76 -1.83 -4.98
C VAL A 142 -9.97 -1.68 -3.67
N VAL A 143 -10.62 -1.21 -2.60
CA VAL A 143 -9.98 -1.10 -1.27
C VAL A 143 -9.47 -2.47 -0.79
N VAL A 144 -10.27 -3.53 -0.89
CA VAL A 144 -9.84 -4.88 -0.50
C VAL A 144 -8.65 -5.35 -1.32
N GLY A 145 -8.66 -5.14 -2.63
CA GLY A 145 -7.53 -5.48 -3.52
C GLY A 145 -6.26 -4.72 -3.14
N MET A 146 -6.36 -3.42 -2.82
CA MET A 146 -5.23 -2.60 -2.38
C MET A 146 -4.71 -3.06 -1.00
N VAL A 147 -5.61 -3.28 -0.04
CA VAL A 147 -5.24 -3.78 1.29
C VAL A 147 -4.50 -5.11 1.17
N TYR A 148 -5.05 -6.06 0.42
CA TYR A 148 -4.40 -7.34 0.17
C TYR A 148 -2.98 -7.19 -0.40
N SER A 149 -2.80 -6.28 -1.36
CA SER A 149 -1.52 -6.07 -2.04
C SER A 149 -0.47 -5.38 -1.15
N LEU A 150 -0.90 -4.48 -0.26
CA LEU A 150 -0.02 -3.66 0.58
C LEU A 150 0.21 -4.27 1.97
N LEU A 151 -0.70 -5.12 2.44
CA LEU A 151 -0.66 -5.71 3.79
C LEU A 151 0.67 -6.42 4.12
N PRO A 152 1.25 -7.25 3.23
CA PRO A 152 2.51 -7.91 3.50
C PRO A 152 3.67 -6.94 3.77
N PHE A 153 3.73 -5.83 3.03
CA PHE A 153 4.78 -4.81 3.22
C PHE A 153 4.67 -4.17 4.59
N MET A 154 3.45 -3.84 5.02
CA MET A 154 3.20 -3.28 6.34
C MET A 154 3.57 -4.27 7.45
N ILE A 155 3.15 -5.52 7.33
CA ILE A 155 3.46 -6.57 8.31
C ILE A 155 4.97 -6.75 8.45
N LEU A 156 5.71 -6.83 7.33
CA LEU A 156 7.15 -7.02 7.34
C LEU A 156 7.89 -5.80 7.93
N ALA A 157 7.44 -4.58 7.62
CA ALA A 157 8.02 -3.37 8.16
C ALA A 157 7.84 -3.29 9.68
N VAL A 158 6.61 -3.52 10.17
CA VAL A 158 6.32 -3.54 11.61
C VAL A 158 7.04 -4.68 12.31
N TYR A 159 7.06 -5.88 11.72
CA TYR A 159 7.78 -7.02 12.26
C TYR A 159 9.28 -6.72 12.41
N SER A 160 9.91 -6.19 11.37
CA SER A 160 11.35 -5.83 11.38
C SER A 160 11.70 -4.80 12.45
N SER A 161 10.83 -3.83 12.68
CA SER A 161 11.01 -2.81 13.73
C SER A 161 10.74 -3.40 15.11
N ALA A 162 9.65 -4.15 15.28
CA ALA A 162 9.26 -4.72 16.56
C ALA A 162 10.21 -5.84 17.04
N GLU A 163 10.85 -6.57 16.14
CA GLU A 163 11.82 -7.61 16.49
C GLU A 163 13.12 -7.04 17.11
N LYS A 164 13.49 -5.83 16.74
CA LYS A 164 14.67 -5.14 17.27
C LYS A 164 14.44 -4.44 18.61
N LEU A 165 13.18 -4.32 19.05
CA LEU A 165 12.85 -3.67 20.30
C LEU A 165 13.25 -4.54 21.49
N ASP A 166 14.05 -3.95 22.37
CA ASP A 166 14.40 -4.59 23.63
C ASP A 166 13.20 -4.56 24.58
N ALA A 167 12.78 -5.75 25.03
CA ALA A 167 11.68 -5.88 25.98
C ALA A 167 11.94 -5.14 27.29
N SER A 168 13.22 -4.99 27.69
CA SER A 168 13.62 -4.27 28.88
C SER A 168 13.19 -2.80 28.89
N LEU A 169 13.13 -2.15 27.72
CA LEU A 169 12.65 -0.76 27.61
C LEU A 169 11.16 -0.64 27.93
N VAL A 170 10.37 -1.63 27.51
CA VAL A 170 8.94 -1.68 27.82
C VAL A 170 8.71 -1.96 29.30
N GLU A 171 9.51 -2.86 29.91
CA GLU A 171 9.46 -3.17 31.33
C GLU A 171 9.87 -1.96 32.15
N ALA A 172 10.98 -1.32 31.87
CA ALA A 172 11.43 -0.10 32.52
C ALA A 172 10.39 1.04 32.46
N SER A 173 9.70 1.20 31.34
CA SER A 173 8.65 2.20 31.21
C SER A 173 7.44 1.91 32.10
N ARG A 174 7.13 0.61 32.30
CA ARG A 174 6.06 0.17 33.21
C ARG A 174 6.44 0.38 34.68
N ASP A 175 7.67 0.13 35.03
CA ASP A 175 8.19 0.38 36.38
C ASP A 175 8.14 1.85 36.75
N LEU A 176 8.28 2.75 35.76
CA LEU A 176 8.08 4.18 35.89
C LEU A 176 6.60 4.61 35.87
N GLY A 177 5.64 3.67 35.94
CA GLY A 177 4.21 3.93 36.03
C GLY A 177 3.52 4.19 34.68
N ALA A 178 4.15 3.88 33.53
CA ALA A 178 3.48 4.01 32.25
C ALA A 178 2.41 2.93 32.07
N SER A 179 1.19 3.34 31.67
CA SER A 179 0.16 2.40 31.25
C SER A 179 0.61 1.68 29.96
N ALA A 180 0.03 0.50 29.66
CA ALA A 180 0.34 -0.25 28.45
C ALA A 180 0.21 0.59 27.17
N TRP A 181 -0.77 1.50 27.12
CA TRP A 181 -0.99 2.42 26.01
C TRP A 181 0.09 3.52 25.92
N LYS A 182 0.51 4.07 27.06
CA LYS A 182 1.56 5.06 27.12
C LYS A 182 2.93 4.46 26.78
N ALA A 183 3.23 3.25 27.27
CA ALA A 183 4.43 2.50 26.90
C ALA A 183 4.46 2.19 25.39
N PHE A 184 3.31 1.85 24.81
CA PHE A 184 3.17 1.63 23.36
C PHE A 184 3.55 2.89 22.56
N TRP A 185 2.97 4.03 22.86
CA TRP A 185 3.23 5.27 22.11
C TRP A 185 4.64 5.82 22.34
N THR A 186 5.15 5.79 23.55
CA THR A 186 6.48 6.35 23.87
C THR A 186 7.63 5.42 23.52
N CYS A 187 7.52 4.13 23.80
CA CYS A 187 8.64 3.21 23.57
C CYS A 187 8.60 2.56 22.19
N LEU A 188 7.41 2.21 21.69
CA LEU A 188 7.26 1.49 20.42
C LEU A 188 7.28 2.40 19.19
N LEU A 189 6.56 3.52 19.25
CA LEU A 189 6.43 4.41 18.11
C LEU A 189 7.58 5.41 18.03
N TYR A 190 8.09 5.89 19.17
CA TYR A 190 9.12 6.92 19.21
C TYR A 190 10.55 6.36 19.13
N THR A 191 10.81 5.17 19.69
CA THR A 191 12.13 4.52 19.65
C THR A 191 12.31 3.52 18.51
N SER A 192 11.31 3.35 17.65
CA SER A 192 11.48 2.58 16.40
C SER A 192 12.46 3.33 15.49
N PRO A 193 13.58 2.70 15.09
CA PRO A 193 14.57 3.32 14.21
C PRO A 193 14.02 3.61 12.82
#